data_1097c6055dfd96a6ed25f8f07d9587ea
#
_entry.id   1097c6055dfd96a6ed25f8f07d9587ea
#
_cell.length_a   1.000
_cell.length_b   1.000
_cell.length_c   1.000
_cell.angle_alpha   90.00
_cell.angle_beta   90.00
_cell.angle_gamma   90.00
#
_symmetry.space_group_name_H-M   'P 1'
#
loop_
_entity.id
_entity.type
_entity.pdbx_description
1 polymer ?
#
loop_
_entity_poly.entity_id
_entity_poly.type
_entity_poly.pdbx_seq_one_letter_code
_entity_poly.pdbx_strand_id
1 'polypeptide(L)'
;MATTLTRPGMVHAFLSEAEARHHLAIQREMAEGHYPMPADITTGDEARLLDSALSSKVRAAYLVEGEGVVDPEGFARGLGEALAAAGVKVHENAEVTGFRSGTGRVTALRTDRGEIPCSAVVVAAGMRSPALLRELGHRLPLQAGKGYSFAVDLDPAPRHTLYFGERRAVASPIGTTTRIGGTMELSGNNNRLDWRRIVAVALASRHYLGRWFDDPDDLVSLIRDPWVGGRPFLPDGLPVIDRVPGRENVFAATGHGMLGVTLGPATGHRLAEYIRTGRRPEVLAPFGFDRLPG
;
A
#
# COMPACT_ATOMS: atom_id res chain seq x y z
N MET A 1 11.01 -2.73 -18.61
CA MET A 1 11.95 -3.23 -17.56
C MET A 1 11.17 -4.12 -16.64
N ALA A 2 11.56 -5.37 -16.42
CA ALA A 2 10.88 -6.24 -15.47
C ALA A 2 11.12 -5.69 -14.06
N THR A 3 10.05 -5.46 -13.31
CA THR A 3 10.16 -5.07 -11.89
C THR A 3 10.72 -6.23 -11.10
N THR A 4 11.82 -6.00 -10.40
CA THR A 4 12.45 -7.03 -9.59
C THR A 4 11.93 -6.91 -8.16
N LEU A 5 11.34 -7.99 -7.65
CA LEU A 5 11.15 -8.16 -6.20
C LEU A 5 12.49 -8.52 -5.59
N THR A 6 13.03 -7.67 -4.75
CA THR A 6 14.22 -7.96 -3.93
C THR A 6 13.80 -8.31 -2.52
N ARG A 7 14.62 -9.06 -1.80
CA ARG A 7 14.35 -9.45 -0.41
C ARG A 7 15.51 -9.06 0.50
N PRO A 8 15.73 -7.76 0.68
CA PRO A 8 16.80 -7.30 1.57
C PRO A 8 16.45 -7.49 3.06
N GLY A 9 15.19 -7.77 3.38
CA GLY A 9 14.66 -7.71 4.73
C GLY A 9 14.25 -6.28 5.13
N MET A 10 13.65 -6.19 6.33
CA MET A 10 13.26 -4.92 6.95
C MET A 10 13.91 -4.79 8.31
N VAL A 11 14.67 -3.73 8.51
CA VAL A 11 15.24 -3.37 9.82
C VAL A 11 14.25 -2.44 10.52
N HIS A 12 13.75 -2.89 11.67
CA HIS A 12 12.95 -2.07 12.58
C HIS A 12 13.90 -1.38 13.55
N ALA A 13 14.02 -0.06 13.47
CA ALA A 13 14.93 0.75 14.26
C ALA A 13 14.20 1.59 15.31
N PHE A 14 14.78 1.71 16.50
CA PHE A 14 14.19 2.38 17.64
C PHE A 14 15.20 3.26 18.37
N LEU A 15 14.72 4.34 18.96
CA LEU A 15 15.46 5.23 19.84
C LEU A 15 15.39 4.77 21.30
N SER A 16 14.56 3.78 21.61
CA SER A 16 14.33 3.19 22.92
C SER A 16 14.31 1.66 22.83
N GLU A 17 15.09 1.00 23.71
CA GLU A 17 15.06 -0.46 23.82
C GLU A 17 13.72 -1.00 24.31
N ALA A 18 13.06 -0.28 25.22
CA ALA A 18 11.76 -0.67 25.74
C ALA A 18 10.69 -0.69 24.63
N GLU A 19 10.68 0.34 23.79
CA GLU A 19 9.78 0.40 22.62
C GLU A 19 10.09 -0.69 21.59
N ALA A 20 11.38 -1.00 21.36
CA ALA A 20 11.78 -2.08 20.46
C ALA A 20 11.26 -3.44 20.94
N ARG A 21 11.44 -3.75 22.23
CA ARG A 21 10.96 -5.01 22.83
C ARG A 21 9.45 -5.11 22.79
N HIS A 22 8.76 -4.03 23.15
CA HIS A 22 7.31 -3.98 23.11
C HIS A 22 6.78 -4.21 21.68
N HIS A 23 7.37 -3.51 20.71
CA HIS A 23 6.98 -3.63 19.30
C HIS A 23 7.24 -5.06 18.77
N LEU A 24 8.41 -5.63 19.06
CA LEU A 24 8.74 -7.00 18.66
C LEU A 24 7.77 -8.02 19.27
N ALA A 25 7.40 -7.87 20.54
CA ALA A 25 6.45 -8.76 21.20
C ALA A 25 5.08 -8.76 20.49
N ILE A 26 4.55 -7.56 20.16
CA ILE A 26 3.30 -7.44 19.40
C ILE A 26 3.43 -8.08 17.99
N GLN A 27 4.53 -7.82 17.30
CA GLN A 27 4.74 -8.38 15.96
C GLN A 27 4.81 -9.92 15.99
N ARG A 28 5.44 -10.50 17.00
CA ARG A 28 5.52 -11.95 17.21
C ARG A 28 4.16 -12.56 17.50
N GLU A 29 3.36 -11.91 18.35
CA GLU A 29 1.98 -12.32 18.63
C GLU A 29 1.13 -12.28 17.36
N MET A 30 1.20 -11.20 16.57
CA MET A 30 0.47 -11.07 15.31
C MET A 30 0.92 -12.08 14.25
N ALA A 31 2.18 -12.47 14.25
CA ALA A 31 2.71 -13.48 13.33
C ALA A 31 2.22 -14.90 13.64
N GLU A 32 1.78 -15.18 14.89
CA GLU A 32 1.26 -16.49 15.35
C GLU A 32 2.11 -17.69 14.89
N GLY A 33 3.41 -17.50 14.73
CA GLY A 33 4.31 -18.52 14.21
C GLY A 33 4.23 -18.79 12.70
N HIS A 34 3.35 -18.11 11.98
CA HIS A 34 3.21 -18.25 10.52
C HIS A 34 4.24 -17.45 9.74
N TYR A 35 4.90 -16.49 10.39
CA TYR A 35 5.93 -15.65 9.80
C TYR A 35 7.18 -15.64 10.69
N PRO A 36 8.40 -15.88 10.11
CA PRO A 36 9.62 -15.94 10.90
C PRO A 36 9.97 -14.56 11.47
N MET A 37 9.88 -14.44 12.79
CA MET A 37 10.25 -13.25 13.52
C MET A 37 11.54 -13.49 14.34
N PRO A 38 12.41 -12.49 14.52
CA PRO A 38 13.60 -12.63 15.34
C PRO A 38 13.25 -12.96 16.80
N ALA A 39 14.16 -13.65 17.48
CA ALA A 39 13.96 -14.06 18.87
C ALA A 39 14.07 -12.89 19.86
N ASP A 40 14.98 -11.94 19.60
CA ASP A 40 15.21 -10.76 20.43
C ASP A 40 15.64 -9.56 19.58
N ILE A 41 15.77 -8.42 20.22
CA ILE A 41 16.31 -7.20 19.63
C ILE A 41 17.84 -7.20 19.72
N THR A 42 18.48 -6.44 18.82
CA THR A 42 19.89 -6.06 18.88
C THR A 42 20.00 -4.67 19.47
N THR A 43 20.97 -4.41 20.34
CA THR A 43 21.10 -3.13 21.06
C THR A 43 22.45 -2.46 20.87
N GLY A 44 22.54 -1.18 21.22
CA GLY A 44 23.79 -0.41 21.18
C GLY A 44 24.41 -0.31 19.79
N ASP A 45 25.73 -0.48 19.71
CA ASP A 45 26.47 -0.37 18.46
C ASP A 45 26.11 -1.47 17.47
N GLU A 46 25.81 -2.67 17.96
CA GLU A 46 25.41 -3.79 17.10
C GLU A 46 24.13 -3.53 16.35
N ALA A 47 23.17 -2.81 16.96
CA ALA A 47 21.93 -2.42 16.28
C ALA A 47 22.20 -1.56 15.04
N ARG A 48 23.22 -0.71 15.10
CA ARG A 48 23.62 0.16 13.98
C ARG A 48 24.39 -0.58 12.90
N LEU A 49 24.99 -1.73 13.21
CA LEU A 49 25.67 -2.58 12.22
C LEU A 49 24.68 -3.31 11.31
N LEU A 50 23.40 -3.41 11.68
CA LEU A 50 22.38 -3.98 10.80
C LEU A 50 22.23 -3.20 9.51
N ASP A 51 22.36 -1.86 9.56
CA ASP A 51 22.38 -1.03 8.36
C ASP A 51 23.23 0.23 8.56
N SER A 52 24.15 0.49 7.62
CA SER A 52 25.08 1.61 7.69
C SER A 52 24.44 3.00 7.58
N ALA A 53 23.18 3.09 7.12
CA ALA A 53 22.44 4.34 7.08
C ALA A 53 21.89 4.76 8.45
N LEU A 54 21.90 3.86 9.45
CA LEU A 54 21.38 4.15 10.78
C LEU A 54 22.28 5.11 11.57
N SER A 55 21.66 6.06 12.25
CA SER A 55 22.37 7.04 13.08
C SER A 55 22.85 6.48 14.41
N SER A 56 23.79 7.19 15.05
CA SER A 56 24.24 6.90 16.41
C SER A 56 23.17 7.06 17.50
N LYS A 57 22.02 7.66 17.17
CA LYS A 57 20.88 7.82 18.09
C LYS A 57 20.02 6.57 18.19
N VAL A 58 20.13 5.64 17.23
CA VAL A 58 19.44 4.35 17.29
C VAL A 58 20.00 3.53 18.45
N ARG A 59 19.13 3.08 19.34
CA ARG A 59 19.48 2.32 20.55
C ARG A 59 19.19 0.84 20.44
N ALA A 60 18.20 0.47 19.62
CA ALA A 60 17.85 -0.91 19.39
C ALA A 60 17.28 -1.09 17.98
N ALA A 61 17.44 -2.29 17.45
CA ALA A 61 16.85 -2.67 16.17
C ALA A 61 16.64 -4.18 16.13
N TYR A 62 15.86 -4.64 15.15
CA TYR A 62 15.80 -6.04 14.76
C TYR A 62 15.53 -6.17 13.26
N LEU A 63 15.98 -7.25 12.67
CA LEU A 63 15.82 -7.54 11.24
C LEU A 63 14.75 -8.60 11.05
N VAL A 64 13.80 -8.33 10.15
CA VAL A 64 12.83 -9.30 9.62
C VAL A 64 13.29 -9.69 8.22
N GLU A 65 13.94 -10.85 8.10
CA GLU A 65 14.64 -11.27 6.88
C GLU A 65 13.70 -11.59 5.69
N GLY A 66 12.47 -12.03 5.98
CA GLY A 66 11.51 -12.44 4.95
C GLY A 66 10.91 -11.29 4.14
N GLU A 67 11.07 -10.05 4.59
CA GLU A 67 10.47 -8.88 3.97
C GLU A 67 11.12 -8.54 2.61
N GLY A 68 10.26 -8.13 1.67
CA GLY A 68 10.67 -7.77 0.32
C GLY A 68 10.35 -6.33 -0.04
N VAL A 69 11.07 -5.84 -1.03
CA VAL A 69 10.85 -4.51 -1.63
C VAL A 69 10.54 -4.66 -3.10
N VAL A 70 9.52 -3.96 -3.55
CA VAL A 70 9.18 -3.81 -4.96
C VAL A 70 9.03 -2.33 -5.28
N ASP A 71 9.52 -1.90 -6.44
CA ASP A 71 9.15 -0.59 -6.98
C ASP A 71 7.68 -0.63 -7.42
N PRO A 72 6.75 0.07 -6.72
CA PRO A 72 5.33 -0.03 -7.03
C PRO A 72 4.96 0.58 -8.38
N GLU A 73 5.67 1.61 -8.84
CA GLU A 73 5.46 2.22 -10.14
C GLU A 73 5.94 1.30 -11.26
N GLY A 74 7.16 0.78 -11.14
CA GLY A 74 7.71 -0.19 -12.08
C GLY A 74 6.87 -1.47 -12.13
N PHE A 75 6.35 -1.94 -10.99
CA PHE A 75 5.44 -3.09 -10.93
C PHE A 75 4.14 -2.83 -11.69
N ALA A 76 3.48 -1.69 -11.45
CA ALA A 76 2.23 -1.35 -12.13
C ALA A 76 2.42 -1.20 -13.65
N ARG A 77 3.50 -0.54 -14.08
CA ARG A 77 3.86 -0.37 -15.49
C ARG A 77 4.15 -1.73 -16.15
N GLY A 78 5.01 -2.57 -15.52
CA GLY A 78 5.34 -3.89 -16.06
C GLY A 78 4.13 -4.82 -16.15
N LEU A 79 3.18 -4.72 -15.19
CA LEU A 79 1.93 -5.45 -15.26
C LEU A 79 1.06 -4.96 -16.44
N GLY A 80 0.97 -3.64 -16.66
CA GLY A 80 0.28 -3.07 -17.82
C GLY A 80 0.84 -3.55 -19.15
N GLU A 81 2.17 -3.57 -19.29
CA GLU A 81 2.87 -4.10 -20.47
C GLU A 81 2.56 -5.59 -20.69
N ALA A 82 2.60 -6.40 -19.62
CA ALA A 82 2.29 -7.82 -19.67
C ALA A 82 0.82 -8.09 -20.07
N LEU A 83 -0.11 -7.30 -19.56
CA LEU A 83 -1.53 -7.38 -19.93
C LEU A 83 -1.74 -7.04 -21.40
N ALA A 84 -1.11 -5.99 -21.89
CA ALA A 84 -1.18 -5.60 -23.31
C ALA A 84 -0.61 -6.72 -24.22
N ALA A 85 0.54 -7.31 -23.84
CA ALA A 85 1.14 -8.44 -24.55
C ALA A 85 0.24 -9.68 -24.56
N ALA A 86 -0.55 -9.88 -23.48
CA ALA A 86 -1.55 -10.94 -23.40
C ALA A 86 -2.87 -10.64 -24.16
N GLY A 87 -2.95 -9.51 -24.88
CA GLY A 87 -4.12 -9.12 -25.67
C GLY A 87 -5.22 -8.42 -24.86
N VAL A 88 -4.96 -8.04 -23.63
CA VAL A 88 -5.89 -7.25 -22.83
C VAL A 88 -5.92 -5.82 -23.36
N LYS A 89 -7.11 -5.30 -23.64
CA LYS A 89 -7.27 -3.90 -24.06
C LYS A 89 -7.26 -2.98 -22.84
N VAL A 90 -6.28 -2.09 -22.79
CA VAL A 90 -6.19 -1.04 -21.75
C VAL A 90 -6.74 0.26 -22.34
N HIS A 91 -7.77 0.80 -21.74
CA HIS A 91 -8.39 2.08 -22.15
C HIS A 91 -7.93 3.18 -21.17
N GLU A 92 -6.84 3.85 -21.53
CA GLU A 92 -6.37 5.02 -20.79
C GLU A 92 -7.23 6.25 -21.06
N ASN A 93 -7.29 7.16 -20.10
CA ASN A 93 -8.08 8.39 -20.18
C ASN A 93 -9.56 8.14 -20.52
N ALA A 94 -10.13 7.04 -20.06
CA ALA A 94 -11.53 6.68 -20.21
C ALA A 94 -12.16 6.58 -18.80
N GLU A 95 -12.71 7.67 -18.32
CA GLU A 95 -13.34 7.71 -16.98
C GLU A 95 -14.68 7.01 -17.00
N VAL A 96 -14.84 5.98 -16.15
CA VAL A 96 -16.13 5.33 -15.97
C VAL A 96 -17.04 6.24 -15.13
N THR A 97 -18.11 6.70 -15.74
CA THR A 97 -19.10 7.61 -15.14
C THR A 97 -20.37 6.90 -14.66
N GLY A 98 -20.54 5.61 -14.98
CA GLY A 98 -21.70 4.83 -14.54
C GLY A 98 -21.85 3.51 -15.31
N PHE A 99 -23.03 2.94 -15.21
CA PHE A 99 -23.33 1.63 -15.77
C PHE A 99 -24.64 1.65 -16.56
N ARG A 100 -24.69 0.87 -17.65
CA ARG A 100 -25.94 0.49 -18.27
C ARG A 100 -26.37 -0.86 -17.69
N SER A 101 -27.51 -0.88 -17.01
CA SER A 101 -28.02 -2.07 -16.32
C SER A 101 -29.34 -2.53 -16.95
N GLY A 102 -29.51 -3.85 -17.04
CA GLY A 102 -30.78 -4.54 -17.17
C GLY A 102 -31.21 -5.13 -15.81
N THR A 103 -32.12 -6.08 -15.80
CA THR A 103 -32.63 -6.73 -14.60
C THR A 103 -31.49 -7.55 -13.95
N GLY A 104 -30.94 -7.05 -12.82
CA GLY A 104 -29.90 -7.73 -12.04
C GLY A 104 -28.48 -7.74 -12.67
N ARG A 105 -28.31 -7.27 -13.91
CA ARG A 105 -27.03 -7.35 -14.64
C ARG A 105 -26.60 -6.01 -15.22
N VAL A 106 -25.31 -5.77 -15.23
CA VAL A 106 -24.66 -4.68 -15.99
C VAL A 106 -24.33 -5.22 -17.39
N THR A 107 -24.68 -4.44 -18.43
CA THR A 107 -24.45 -4.81 -19.83
C THR A 107 -23.40 -3.94 -20.51
N ALA A 108 -23.13 -2.75 -19.98
CA ALA A 108 -22.06 -1.88 -20.44
C ALA A 108 -21.59 -0.93 -19.35
N LEU A 109 -20.34 -0.49 -19.45
CA LEU A 109 -19.82 0.67 -18.73
C LEU A 109 -20.14 1.93 -19.52
N ARG A 110 -20.57 2.99 -18.85
CA ARG A 110 -20.63 4.34 -19.43
C ARG A 110 -19.34 5.06 -19.11
N THR A 111 -18.69 5.60 -20.12
CA THR A 111 -17.49 6.39 -19.99
C THR A 111 -17.67 7.78 -20.61
N ASP A 112 -16.76 8.70 -20.31
CA ASP A 112 -16.67 10.01 -20.97
C ASP A 112 -16.40 9.94 -22.50
N ARG A 113 -16.04 8.72 -23.00
CA ARG A 113 -15.74 8.44 -24.43
C ARG A 113 -16.74 7.50 -25.09
N GLY A 114 -17.84 7.19 -24.43
CA GLY A 114 -18.86 6.27 -24.93
C GLY A 114 -19.04 5.03 -24.08
N GLU A 115 -19.79 4.08 -24.59
CA GLU A 115 -20.11 2.84 -23.85
C GLU A 115 -19.15 1.71 -24.22
N ILE A 116 -18.77 0.94 -23.21
CA ILE A 116 -17.98 -0.28 -23.34
C ILE A 116 -18.85 -1.47 -22.95
N PRO A 117 -19.31 -2.30 -23.89
CA PRO A 117 -20.08 -3.51 -23.59
C PRO A 117 -19.28 -4.50 -22.75
N CYS A 118 -19.92 -5.15 -21.78
CA CYS A 118 -19.26 -6.10 -20.91
C CYS A 118 -20.20 -7.23 -20.47
N SER A 119 -19.65 -8.41 -20.24
CA SER A 119 -20.35 -9.58 -19.66
C SER A 119 -20.20 -9.64 -18.14
N ALA A 120 -19.12 -9.13 -17.60
CA ALA A 120 -18.86 -8.98 -16.17
C ALA A 120 -18.06 -7.69 -15.91
N VAL A 121 -18.16 -7.17 -14.69
CA VAL A 121 -17.48 -5.95 -14.24
C VAL A 121 -16.78 -6.21 -12.92
N VAL A 122 -15.53 -5.74 -12.79
CA VAL A 122 -14.80 -5.66 -11.52
C VAL A 122 -14.56 -4.20 -11.19
N VAL A 123 -15.11 -3.74 -10.06
CA VAL A 123 -14.83 -2.41 -9.51
C VAL A 123 -13.58 -2.49 -8.65
N ALA A 124 -12.44 -2.09 -9.21
CA ALA A 124 -11.12 -2.10 -8.55
C ALA A 124 -10.51 -0.68 -8.53
N ALA A 125 -11.35 0.34 -8.34
CA ALA A 125 -11.00 1.75 -8.51
C ALA A 125 -10.45 2.42 -7.21
N GLY A 126 -9.99 1.63 -6.23
CA GLY A 126 -9.42 2.14 -4.98
C GLY A 126 -10.33 3.15 -4.31
N MET A 127 -9.83 4.37 -4.09
CA MET A 127 -10.58 5.47 -3.48
C MET A 127 -11.82 5.94 -4.26
N ARG A 128 -11.92 5.63 -5.56
CA ARG A 128 -13.06 5.97 -6.39
C ARG A 128 -14.16 4.90 -6.39
N SER A 129 -13.88 3.71 -5.84
CA SER A 129 -14.84 2.60 -5.77
C SER A 129 -16.18 2.97 -5.10
N PRO A 130 -16.22 3.75 -4.01
CA PRO A 130 -17.51 4.12 -3.39
C PRO A 130 -18.45 4.89 -4.31
N ALA A 131 -17.93 5.75 -5.18
CA ALA A 131 -18.75 6.49 -6.13
C ALA A 131 -19.40 5.54 -7.15
N LEU A 132 -18.62 4.62 -7.72
CA LEU A 132 -19.10 3.64 -8.69
C LEU A 132 -20.08 2.64 -8.05
N LEU A 133 -19.82 2.17 -6.84
CA LEU A 133 -20.73 1.25 -6.15
C LEU A 133 -22.06 1.92 -5.77
N ARG A 134 -22.05 3.23 -5.50
CA ARG A 134 -23.28 4.00 -5.24
C ARG A 134 -24.21 4.05 -6.46
N GLU A 135 -23.66 4.12 -7.68
CA GLU A 135 -24.42 4.03 -8.93
C GLU A 135 -25.15 2.67 -9.07
N LEU A 136 -24.63 1.64 -8.39
CA LEU A 136 -25.22 0.30 -8.34
C LEU A 136 -26.17 0.10 -7.14
N GLY A 137 -26.38 1.13 -6.33
CA GLY A 137 -27.24 1.10 -5.15
C GLY A 137 -26.54 0.66 -3.85
N HIS A 138 -25.20 0.58 -3.84
CA HIS A 138 -24.44 0.12 -2.68
C HIS A 138 -23.60 1.23 -2.05
N ARG A 139 -23.71 1.38 -0.75
CA ARG A 139 -22.83 2.25 0.04
C ARG A 139 -21.61 1.45 0.53
N LEU A 140 -20.43 1.97 0.27
CA LEU A 140 -19.19 1.43 0.81
C LEU A 140 -18.58 2.46 1.77
N PRO A 141 -18.46 2.16 3.08
CA PRO A 141 -17.92 3.08 4.08
C PRO A 141 -16.40 3.17 4.02
N LEU A 142 -15.86 3.56 2.87
CA LEU A 142 -14.45 3.63 2.61
C LEU A 142 -13.91 5.03 2.92
N GLN A 143 -12.85 5.08 3.74
CA GLN A 143 -12.16 6.30 4.16
C GLN A 143 -10.75 6.37 3.56
N ALA A 144 -10.38 7.55 3.06
CA ALA A 144 -9.01 7.80 2.62
C ALA A 144 -8.06 8.00 3.80
N GLY A 145 -7.02 7.19 3.88
CA GLY A 145 -5.86 7.46 4.73
C GLY A 145 -4.69 7.95 3.88
N LYS A 146 -4.52 9.28 3.75
CA LYS A 146 -3.47 9.85 2.91
C LYS A 146 -2.10 9.61 3.53
N GLY A 147 -1.18 9.09 2.73
CA GLY A 147 0.23 8.98 3.03
C GLY A 147 1.04 9.93 2.17
N TYR A 148 2.16 10.36 2.69
CA TYR A 148 3.11 11.24 2.03
C TYR A 148 4.45 10.56 1.89
N SER A 149 5.12 10.77 0.78
CA SER A 149 6.47 10.27 0.56
C SER A 149 7.26 11.18 -0.36
N PHE A 150 8.57 11.03 -0.32
CA PHE A 150 9.50 11.74 -1.18
C PHE A 150 10.74 10.86 -1.44
N ALA A 151 11.49 11.18 -2.48
CA ALA A 151 12.77 10.57 -2.76
C ALA A 151 13.91 11.43 -2.22
N VAL A 152 15.01 10.78 -1.81
CA VAL A 152 16.24 11.42 -1.35
C VAL A 152 17.42 10.54 -1.70
N ASP A 153 18.58 11.17 -2.01
CA ASP A 153 19.83 10.44 -2.19
C ASP A 153 20.57 10.41 -0.85
N LEU A 154 20.69 9.23 -0.28
CA LEU A 154 21.44 8.99 0.95
C LEU A 154 22.79 8.34 0.61
N ASP A 155 23.85 8.76 1.31
CA ASP A 155 25.18 8.15 1.26
C ASP A 155 25.74 7.99 2.67
N PRO A 156 25.83 6.78 3.24
CA PRO A 156 25.45 5.52 2.61
C PRO A 156 23.93 5.38 2.44
N ALA A 157 23.51 4.81 1.30
CA ALA A 157 22.11 4.41 1.10
C ALA A 157 21.79 3.19 1.98
N PRO A 158 20.55 3.08 2.49
CA PRO A 158 20.14 1.90 3.24
C PRO A 158 20.16 0.65 2.35
N ARG A 159 20.64 -0.46 2.89
CA ARG A 159 20.61 -1.77 2.22
C ARG A 159 19.26 -2.47 2.43
N HIS A 160 18.60 -2.21 3.54
CA HIS A 160 17.32 -2.75 3.93
C HIS A 160 16.22 -1.69 3.84
N THR A 161 14.97 -2.11 3.85
CA THR A 161 13.89 -1.20 4.25
C THR A 161 14.06 -0.90 5.74
N LEU A 162 14.07 0.39 6.10
CA LEU A 162 14.19 0.84 7.49
C LEU A 162 12.82 1.32 7.98
N TYR A 163 12.28 0.67 9.00
CA TYR A 163 11.08 1.12 9.70
C TYR A 163 11.46 1.85 11.00
N PHE A 164 10.99 3.07 11.16
CA PHE A 164 11.25 3.93 12.31
C PHE A 164 10.11 3.81 13.32
N GLY A 165 10.30 2.97 14.33
CA GLY A 165 9.23 2.46 15.19
C GLY A 165 8.41 3.54 15.87
N GLU A 166 9.03 4.46 16.61
CA GLU A 166 8.33 5.52 17.37
C GLU A 166 7.71 6.59 16.44
N ARG A 167 8.22 6.71 15.20
CA ARG A 167 7.79 7.73 14.24
C ARG A 167 6.88 7.21 13.13
N ARG A 168 6.78 5.88 13.00
CA ARG A 168 5.95 5.20 11.98
C ARG A 168 6.21 5.73 10.58
N ALA A 169 7.49 5.96 10.28
CA ALA A 169 7.99 6.31 8.96
C ALA A 169 8.87 5.18 8.42
N VAL A 170 9.00 5.11 7.12
CA VAL A 170 9.73 4.04 6.41
C VAL A 170 10.69 4.68 5.42
N ALA A 171 11.91 4.18 5.35
CA ALA A 171 12.87 4.51 4.30
C ALA A 171 13.16 3.23 3.50
N SER A 172 12.81 3.21 2.22
CA SER A 172 12.97 2.06 1.35
C SER A 172 13.95 2.35 0.22
N PRO A 173 14.97 1.51 0.00
CA PRO A 173 15.81 1.62 -1.18
C PRO A 173 15.00 1.22 -2.42
N ILE A 174 14.85 2.13 -3.38
CA ILE A 174 14.14 1.90 -4.65
C ILE A 174 15.03 2.37 -5.79
N GLY A 175 15.54 1.43 -6.59
CA GLY A 175 16.50 1.76 -7.63
C GLY A 175 17.79 2.36 -7.06
N THR A 176 18.11 3.58 -7.47
CA THR A 176 19.31 4.32 -7.01
C THR A 176 18.98 5.34 -5.92
N THR A 177 17.73 5.43 -5.48
CA THR A 177 17.28 6.43 -4.50
C THR A 177 16.70 5.76 -3.27
N THR A 178 16.54 6.51 -2.20
CA THR A 178 15.77 6.10 -1.02
C THR A 178 14.44 6.83 -0.99
N ARG A 179 13.34 6.08 -0.95
CA ARG A 179 12.01 6.67 -0.77
C ARG A 179 11.62 6.66 0.70
N ILE A 180 11.38 7.84 1.25
CA ILE A 180 10.95 8.01 2.64
C ILE A 180 9.46 8.32 2.64
N GLY A 181 8.70 7.56 3.44
CA GLY A 181 7.26 7.73 3.53
C GLY A 181 6.74 7.61 4.94
N GLY A 182 5.59 8.21 5.18
CA GLY A 182 4.92 8.16 6.48
C GLY A 182 3.56 8.85 6.44
N THR A 183 3.05 9.14 7.61
CA THR A 183 1.79 9.85 7.84
C THR A 183 0.54 9.01 7.51
N MET A 184 -0.49 9.26 8.28
CA MET A 184 -1.87 8.83 8.05
C MET A 184 -2.77 10.05 8.27
N GLU A 185 -3.21 10.69 7.17
CA GLU A 185 -4.06 11.86 7.23
C GLU A 185 -5.48 11.51 6.79
N LEU A 186 -6.47 11.80 7.63
CA LEU A 186 -7.88 11.55 7.37
C LEU A 186 -8.59 12.87 7.00
N SER A 187 -8.28 13.43 5.82
CA SER A 187 -8.81 14.70 5.33
C SER A 187 -9.73 14.57 4.11
N GLY A 188 -10.31 13.39 3.95
CA GLY A 188 -11.18 13.09 2.82
C GLY A 188 -10.43 12.64 1.56
N ASN A 189 -11.19 12.32 0.52
CA ASN A 189 -10.66 11.80 -0.75
C ASN A 189 -10.17 12.97 -1.65
N ASN A 190 -8.93 13.37 -1.49
CA ASN A 190 -8.27 14.36 -2.35
C ASN A 190 -6.78 14.05 -2.48
N ASN A 191 -6.16 14.52 -3.57
CA ASN A 191 -4.73 14.37 -3.86
C ASN A 191 -3.94 15.67 -3.61
N ARG A 192 -4.46 16.59 -2.77
CA ARG A 192 -3.74 17.83 -2.47
C ARG A 192 -2.54 17.52 -1.59
N LEU A 193 -1.35 17.83 -2.11
CA LEU A 193 -0.09 17.71 -1.39
C LEU A 193 0.04 18.86 -0.38
N ASP A 194 0.32 18.51 0.89
CA ASP A 194 0.66 19.48 1.94
C ASP A 194 2.15 19.35 2.29
N TRP A 195 2.93 20.36 1.95
CA TRP A 195 4.37 20.40 2.22
C TRP A 195 4.72 20.27 3.70
N ARG A 196 3.86 20.76 4.60
CA ARG A 196 4.06 20.58 6.05
C ARG A 196 4.12 19.12 6.44
N ARG A 197 3.36 18.25 5.74
CA ARG A 197 3.39 16.81 5.95
C ARG A 197 4.66 16.16 5.41
N ILE A 198 5.12 16.59 4.24
CA ILE A 198 6.41 16.14 3.69
C ILE A 198 7.55 16.50 4.66
N VAL A 199 7.63 17.73 5.10
CA VAL A 199 8.64 18.19 6.08
C VAL A 199 8.52 17.42 7.39
N ALA A 200 7.31 17.17 7.89
CA ALA A 200 7.10 16.40 9.11
C ALA A 200 7.63 14.95 9.00
N VAL A 201 7.45 14.28 7.85
CA VAL A 201 8.02 12.94 7.60
C VAL A 201 9.55 13.00 7.59
N ALA A 202 10.14 13.99 6.94
CA ALA A 202 11.58 14.17 6.89
C ALA A 202 12.16 14.43 8.29
N LEU A 203 11.56 15.35 9.06
CA LEU A 203 11.96 15.61 10.46
C LEU A 203 11.79 14.40 11.38
N ALA A 204 10.76 13.59 11.15
CA ALA A 204 10.57 12.34 11.90
C ALA A 204 11.70 11.35 11.64
N SER A 205 12.23 11.31 10.43
CA SER A 205 13.26 10.37 9.98
C SER A 205 14.69 10.75 10.41
N ARG A 206 14.95 12.05 10.69
CA ARG A 206 16.29 12.58 10.96
C ARG A 206 17.02 11.92 12.14
N HIS A 207 16.26 11.47 13.14
CA HIS A 207 16.87 10.83 14.32
C HIS A 207 17.38 9.41 14.02
N TYR A 208 16.89 8.80 12.93
CA TYR A 208 17.23 7.43 12.55
C TYR A 208 18.27 7.38 11.43
N LEU A 209 18.34 8.40 10.57
CA LEU A 209 19.17 8.43 9.36
C LEU A 209 20.44 9.30 9.49
N GLY A 210 20.84 9.64 10.70
CA GLY A 210 22.09 10.38 10.93
C GLY A 210 22.09 11.79 10.33
N ARG A 211 23.24 12.21 9.81
CA ARG A 211 23.56 13.58 9.40
C ARG A 211 22.77 14.18 8.23
N TRP A 212 21.92 13.39 7.59
CA TRP A 212 21.20 13.81 6.37
C TRP A 212 20.23 14.96 6.55
N PHE A 213 19.77 15.20 7.77
CA PHE A 213 18.76 16.19 8.09
C PHE A 213 19.16 17.02 9.32
N ASP A 214 20.47 17.29 9.48
CA ASP A 214 20.95 18.05 10.62
C ASP A 214 20.58 19.54 10.49
N ASP A 215 20.52 20.06 9.27
CA ASP A 215 20.04 21.43 8.99
C ASP A 215 18.59 21.40 8.44
N PRO A 216 17.62 21.94 9.17
CA PRO A 216 16.25 22.04 8.70
C PRO A 216 16.05 22.89 7.44
N ASP A 217 16.92 23.88 7.19
CA ASP A 217 16.83 24.78 6.04
C ASP A 217 17.30 24.07 4.76
N ASP A 218 18.24 23.15 4.87
CA ASP A 218 18.70 22.30 3.75
C ASP A 218 17.73 21.17 3.44
N LEU A 219 16.88 20.80 4.38
CA LEU A 219 15.96 19.68 4.27
C LEU A 219 15.08 19.71 3.01
N VAL A 220 14.54 20.89 2.67
CA VAL A 220 13.65 21.05 1.52
C VAL A 220 14.42 20.88 0.21
N SER A 221 15.69 21.27 0.16
CA SER A 221 16.54 21.14 -1.03
C SER A 221 16.90 19.69 -1.36
N LEU A 222 16.89 18.78 -0.36
CA LEU A 222 17.19 17.37 -0.51
C LEU A 222 15.97 16.56 -0.98
N ILE A 223 14.76 17.10 -0.81
CA ILE A 223 13.51 16.41 -1.14
C ILE A 223 13.26 16.44 -2.64
N ARG A 224 13.11 15.24 -3.24
CA ARG A 224 12.72 15.08 -4.65
C ARG A 224 11.44 14.27 -4.75
N ASP A 225 10.73 14.47 -5.84
CA ASP A 225 9.51 13.72 -6.20
C ASP A 225 8.52 13.57 -5.03
N PRO A 226 8.09 14.67 -4.39
CA PRO A 226 7.12 14.62 -3.32
C PRO A 226 5.79 14.07 -3.85
N TRP A 227 5.22 13.11 -3.12
CA TRP A 227 4.02 12.40 -3.54
C TRP A 227 3.03 12.27 -2.38
N VAL A 228 1.75 12.26 -2.73
CA VAL A 228 0.64 11.99 -1.81
C VAL A 228 -0.34 11.02 -2.44
N GLY A 229 -0.85 10.07 -1.65
CA GLY A 229 -1.85 9.12 -2.11
C GLY A 229 -2.76 8.63 -1.00
N GLY A 230 -4.03 8.43 -1.34
CA GLY A 230 -5.03 7.91 -0.42
C GLY A 230 -5.01 6.38 -0.39
N ARG A 231 -4.81 5.82 0.78
CA ARG A 231 -4.98 4.39 1.05
C ARG A 231 -6.45 4.13 1.35
N PRO A 232 -7.10 3.18 0.66
CA PRO A 232 -8.53 2.89 0.85
C PRO A 232 -8.74 2.02 2.09
N PHE A 233 -9.24 2.57 3.18
CA PHE A 233 -9.57 1.83 4.39
C PHE A 233 -11.07 1.61 4.54
N LEU A 234 -11.43 0.42 4.96
CA LEU A 234 -12.75 0.09 5.49
C LEU A 234 -12.70 0.08 7.02
N PRO A 235 -13.84 0.17 7.74
CA PRO A 235 -13.85 0.33 9.19
C PRO A 235 -13.18 -0.80 9.97
N ASP A 236 -13.22 -2.02 9.44
CA ASP A 236 -12.62 -3.21 10.01
C ASP A 236 -11.18 -3.50 9.52
N GLY A 237 -10.66 -2.65 8.62
CA GLY A 237 -9.33 -2.81 8.04
C GLY A 237 -9.20 -3.89 6.97
N LEU A 238 -10.24 -4.67 6.70
CA LEU A 238 -10.23 -5.74 5.68
C LEU A 238 -10.74 -5.24 4.32
N PRO A 239 -10.19 -5.70 3.18
CA PRO A 239 -10.72 -5.36 1.86
C PRO A 239 -12.08 -6.00 1.59
N VAL A 240 -12.83 -5.44 0.65
CA VAL A 240 -13.95 -6.14 0.00
C VAL A 240 -13.45 -6.80 -1.27
N ILE A 241 -13.63 -8.13 -1.34
CA ILE A 241 -13.29 -8.98 -2.50
C ILE A 241 -14.47 -9.93 -2.72
N ASP A 242 -15.52 -9.44 -3.37
CA ASP A 242 -16.77 -10.18 -3.46
C ASP A 242 -17.63 -9.74 -4.65
N ARG A 243 -18.67 -10.52 -4.93
CA ARG A 243 -19.75 -10.11 -5.83
C ARG A 243 -20.64 -9.07 -5.16
N VAL A 244 -20.97 -8.03 -5.90
CA VAL A 244 -21.85 -6.95 -5.41
C VAL A 244 -23.25 -7.52 -5.18
N PRO A 245 -23.87 -7.35 -3.98
CA PRO A 245 -25.19 -7.88 -3.67
C PRO A 245 -26.24 -7.42 -4.71
N GLY A 246 -27.17 -8.30 -5.05
CA GLY A 246 -28.22 -8.01 -6.04
C GLY A 246 -27.72 -7.82 -7.49
N ARG A 247 -26.43 -8.07 -7.76
CA ARG A 247 -25.84 -8.01 -9.10
C ARG A 247 -25.17 -9.32 -9.46
N GLU A 248 -25.60 -9.96 -10.54
CA GLU A 248 -25.11 -11.28 -10.92
C GLU A 248 -23.69 -11.26 -11.47
N ASN A 249 -23.28 -10.16 -12.11
CA ASN A 249 -22.06 -10.04 -12.88
C ASN A 249 -21.18 -8.85 -12.48
N VAL A 250 -21.38 -8.27 -11.30
CA VAL A 250 -20.54 -7.19 -10.79
C VAL A 250 -19.81 -7.65 -9.55
N PHE A 251 -18.51 -7.40 -9.52
CA PHE A 251 -17.62 -7.75 -8.44
C PHE A 251 -16.90 -6.49 -7.94
N ALA A 252 -16.43 -6.50 -6.71
CA ALA A 252 -15.59 -5.44 -6.15
C ALA A 252 -14.29 -6.05 -5.61
N ALA A 253 -13.18 -5.33 -5.80
CA ALA A 253 -11.87 -5.60 -5.19
C ALA A 253 -11.26 -4.28 -4.74
N THR A 254 -11.50 -3.89 -3.48
CA THR A 254 -11.09 -2.57 -2.98
C THR A 254 -10.97 -2.57 -1.46
N GLY A 255 -10.43 -1.49 -0.89
CA GLY A 255 -10.35 -1.37 0.57
C GLY A 255 -9.10 -2.02 1.18
N HIS A 256 -8.06 -2.31 0.39
CA HIS A 256 -6.84 -3.01 0.85
C HIS A 256 -5.93 -2.18 1.77
N GLY A 257 -6.30 -0.96 2.10
CA GLY A 257 -5.51 -0.09 2.97
C GLY A 257 -4.06 0.08 2.49
N MET A 258 -3.10 -0.25 3.33
CA MET A 258 -1.67 -0.20 3.02
C MET A 258 -1.16 -1.44 2.26
N LEU A 259 -1.95 -2.51 2.19
CA LEU A 259 -1.53 -3.82 1.69
C LEU A 259 -1.90 -4.07 0.22
N GLY A 260 -2.36 -3.03 -0.50
CA GLY A 260 -2.87 -3.19 -1.86
C GLY A 260 -1.86 -3.78 -2.85
N VAL A 261 -0.60 -3.37 -2.80
CA VAL A 261 0.47 -3.91 -3.65
C VAL A 261 0.79 -5.36 -3.26
N THR A 262 0.90 -5.64 -1.96
CA THR A 262 1.22 -6.97 -1.42
C THR A 262 0.12 -7.99 -1.74
N LEU A 263 -1.15 -7.62 -1.52
CA LEU A 263 -2.29 -8.51 -1.69
C LEU A 263 -2.86 -8.53 -3.11
N GLY A 264 -2.51 -7.54 -3.94
CA GLY A 264 -3.07 -7.39 -5.29
C GLY A 264 -3.01 -8.65 -6.15
N PRO A 265 -1.86 -9.32 -6.28
CA PRO A 265 -1.74 -10.54 -7.07
C PRO A 265 -2.64 -11.69 -6.56
N ALA A 266 -2.69 -11.92 -5.25
CA ALA A 266 -3.55 -12.93 -4.65
C ALA A 266 -5.04 -12.59 -4.81
N THR A 267 -5.41 -11.31 -4.62
CA THR A 267 -6.76 -10.80 -4.85
C THR A 267 -7.20 -11.04 -6.29
N GLY A 268 -6.37 -10.66 -7.25
CA GLY A 268 -6.66 -10.84 -8.67
C GLY A 268 -6.86 -12.31 -9.04
N HIS A 269 -5.97 -13.18 -8.57
CA HIS A 269 -6.04 -14.62 -8.81
C HIS A 269 -7.33 -15.24 -8.26
N ARG A 270 -7.67 -14.96 -7.00
CA ARG A 270 -8.86 -15.54 -6.35
C ARG A 270 -10.16 -14.95 -6.89
N LEU A 271 -10.17 -13.68 -7.23
CA LEU A 271 -11.34 -13.08 -7.86
C LEU A 271 -11.58 -13.60 -9.28
N ALA A 272 -10.52 -13.82 -10.06
CA ALA A 272 -10.63 -14.45 -11.38
C ALA A 272 -11.18 -15.89 -11.29
N GLU A 273 -10.75 -16.66 -10.29
CA GLU A 273 -11.30 -17.98 -9.99
C GLU A 273 -12.82 -17.89 -9.68
N TYR A 274 -13.22 -16.94 -8.83
CA TYR A 274 -14.61 -16.72 -8.48
C TYR A 274 -15.47 -16.36 -9.72
N ILE A 275 -14.99 -15.43 -10.53
CA ILE A 275 -15.69 -15.00 -11.76
C ILE A 275 -15.86 -16.19 -12.72
N ARG A 276 -14.81 -16.98 -12.93
CA ARG A 276 -14.80 -18.11 -13.86
C ARG A 276 -15.68 -19.26 -13.41
N THR A 277 -15.72 -19.57 -12.11
CA THR A 277 -16.42 -20.74 -11.57
C THR A 277 -17.85 -20.41 -11.09
N GLY A 278 -18.14 -19.15 -10.83
CA GLY A 278 -19.34 -18.68 -10.14
C GLY A 278 -19.39 -19.06 -8.64
N ARG A 279 -18.38 -19.73 -8.12
CA ARG A 279 -18.26 -20.17 -6.72
C ARG A 279 -17.24 -19.32 -5.99
N ARG A 280 -17.63 -18.75 -4.86
CA ARG A 280 -16.75 -17.98 -4.00
C ARG A 280 -15.71 -18.90 -3.37
N PRO A 281 -14.39 -18.68 -3.59
CA PRO A 281 -13.34 -19.39 -2.87
C PRO A 281 -13.45 -19.20 -1.36
N GLU A 282 -13.21 -20.24 -0.56
CA GLU A 282 -13.34 -20.19 0.90
C GLU A 282 -12.45 -19.13 1.53
N VAL A 283 -11.23 -18.97 1.03
CA VAL A 283 -10.29 -17.92 1.49
C VAL A 283 -10.85 -16.49 1.35
N LEU A 284 -11.85 -16.27 0.49
CA LEU A 284 -12.53 -14.97 0.33
C LEU A 284 -13.72 -14.79 1.29
N ALA A 285 -14.08 -15.80 2.10
CA ALA A 285 -15.21 -15.71 3.02
C ALA A 285 -15.14 -14.49 3.96
N PRO A 286 -13.97 -14.12 4.55
CA PRO A 286 -13.88 -12.95 5.42
C PRO A 286 -14.01 -11.60 4.71
N PHE A 287 -13.98 -11.55 3.37
CA PHE A 287 -13.89 -10.32 2.58
C PHE A 287 -15.20 -9.96 1.87
N GLY A 288 -16.34 -10.45 2.36
CA GLY A 288 -17.66 -10.20 1.80
C GLY A 288 -18.26 -8.84 2.12
N PHE A 289 -19.31 -8.47 1.37
CA PHE A 289 -20.13 -7.29 1.67
C PHE A 289 -20.97 -7.46 2.94
N ASP A 290 -21.34 -8.68 3.30
CA ASP A 290 -22.23 -9.05 4.41
C ASP A 290 -21.72 -8.63 5.79
N ARG A 291 -20.41 -8.40 5.94
CA ARG A 291 -19.79 -7.90 7.17
C ARG A 291 -19.89 -6.38 7.35
N LEU A 292 -20.23 -5.65 6.29
CA LEU A 292 -20.31 -4.20 6.32
C LEU A 292 -21.71 -3.72 6.68
N PRO A 293 -21.83 -2.62 7.45
CA PRO A 293 -23.13 -2.01 7.69
C PRO A 293 -23.73 -1.54 6.35
N GLY A 294 -25.01 -1.86 6.14
CA GLY A 294 -25.78 -1.51 4.94
C GLY A 294 -25.99 0.00 4.78
#